data_a4dd28f5c43dbe097fd483f5df6cf3a3
#
_entry.id   a4dd28f5c43dbe097fd483f5df6cf3a3
#
_cell.length_a   1.000
_cell.length_b   1.000
_cell.length_c   1.000
_cell.angle_alpha   90.00
_cell.angle_beta   90.00
_cell.angle_gamma   90.00
#
_symmetry.space_group_name_H-M   'P 1'
#
loop_
_entity.id
_entity.type
_entity.pdbx_description
1 polymer ?
#
loop_
_entity_poly.entity_id
_entity_poly.type
_entity_poly.pdbx_seq_one_letter_code
_entity_poly.pdbx_strand_id
1 'polypeptide(L)'
;PPVRNVPARGLDDSSPAMVRDMDKCIACGRCVNVCNDVQKIGIYEMKYDPVTGDRYVNTKKGVKLTETDCINCGQCAKVCPVAAITEKGDIRKVMDALDDPKTTVVWQMAPAIQNTLGEEFGLGTGTDVTKKIAAAMKRLGGYAYTTDFSADLTIMEEGTEFIGRVTNGGVLPMMTSCCPGWIKYMEYNYPDQLDHLSSCKSPQQMFGALVKNYLPGKIGVDAKNIFSVSIM
;
A
#
# COMPACT_ATOMS: atom_id res chain seq x y z
N PRO A 1 14.50 12.36 30.60
CA PRO A 1 14.36 10.90 30.62
C PRO A 1 15.75 10.27 30.58
N PRO A 2 16.03 9.21 31.36
CA PRO A 2 17.31 8.57 31.29
C PRO A 2 17.55 8.06 29.87
N VAL A 3 18.72 8.41 29.32
CA VAL A 3 19.18 7.85 28.04
C VAL A 3 19.32 6.36 28.24
N ARG A 4 18.46 5.58 27.60
CA ARG A 4 18.58 4.13 27.63
C ARG A 4 19.84 3.76 26.85
N ASN A 5 20.82 3.20 27.52
CA ASN A 5 21.97 2.55 26.87
C ASN A 5 21.54 1.19 26.29
N VAL A 6 20.62 1.23 25.35
CA VAL A 6 20.15 0.01 24.66
C VAL A 6 20.99 -0.13 23.40
N PRO A 7 21.54 -1.31 23.10
CA PRO A 7 22.23 -1.55 21.83
C PRO A 7 21.37 -1.12 20.66
N ALA A 8 21.98 -0.47 19.65
CA ALA A 8 21.29 -0.08 18.44
C ALA A 8 20.59 -1.30 17.82
N ARG A 9 19.29 -1.21 17.60
CA ARG A 9 18.45 -2.31 17.06
C ARG A 9 18.26 -2.20 15.56
N GLY A 10 18.69 -1.09 15.01
CA GLY A 10 18.85 -0.83 13.61
C GLY A 10 17.58 -0.51 12.83
N LEU A 11 17.81 -0.14 11.60
CA LEU A 11 16.82 0.19 10.60
C LEU A 11 16.55 -1.03 9.72
N ASP A 12 15.28 -1.41 9.57
CA ASP A 12 14.82 -2.38 8.57
C ASP A 12 13.95 -1.64 7.53
N ASP A 13 14.55 -1.39 6.38
CA ASP A 13 13.93 -0.75 5.20
C ASP A 13 13.70 -1.77 4.06
N SER A 14 13.63 -3.06 4.40
CA SER A 14 13.48 -4.13 3.42
C SER A 14 12.10 -4.22 2.81
N SER A 15 11.04 -3.86 3.58
CA SER A 15 9.66 -3.93 3.10
C SER A 15 9.40 -2.90 1.97
N PRO A 16 8.59 -3.26 0.97
CA PRO A 16 8.17 -2.31 -0.05
C PRO A 16 7.22 -1.22 0.48
N ALA A 17 6.57 -1.46 1.62
CA ALA A 17 5.50 -0.60 2.14
C ALA A 17 5.84 0.08 3.47
N MET A 18 6.75 -0.46 4.27
CA MET A 18 7.01 0.03 5.62
C MET A 18 8.50 0.10 5.94
N VAL A 19 8.84 1.04 6.83
CA VAL A 19 10.16 1.19 7.43
C VAL A 19 10.05 0.94 8.93
N ARG A 20 10.98 0.19 9.50
CA ARG A 20 11.09 -0.10 10.92
C ARG A 20 12.40 0.45 11.47
N ASP A 21 12.33 1.54 12.23
CA ASP A 21 13.45 2.12 12.98
C ASP A 21 13.30 1.71 14.46
N MET A 22 13.89 0.58 14.80
CA MET A 22 13.69 -0.02 16.11
C MET A 22 14.47 0.68 17.22
N ASP A 23 15.34 1.62 16.89
CA ASP A 23 16.01 2.48 17.87
C ASP A 23 15.03 3.48 18.52
N LYS A 24 13.94 3.82 17.83
CA LYS A 24 12.82 4.63 18.37
C LYS A 24 11.85 3.83 19.24
N CYS A 25 11.93 2.50 19.24
CA CYS A 25 10.92 1.64 19.86
C CYS A 25 10.94 1.74 21.38
N ILE A 26 9.78 2.03 21.97
CA ILE A 26 9.57 2.07 23.43
C ILE A 26 9.04 0.76 24.02
N ALA A 27 8.99 -0.30 23.23
CA ALA A 27 8.51 -1.62 23.65
C ALA A 27 7.08 -1.64 24.21
N CYS A 28 6.19 -0.81 23.68
CA CYS A 28 4.79 -0.72 24.17
C CYS A 28 3.91 -1.90 23.76
N GLY A 29 4.34 -2.73 22.80
CA GLY A 29 3.62 -3.94 22.35
C GLY A 29 2.41 -3.72 21.45
N ARG A 30 2.00 -2.49 21.13
CA ARG A 30 0.80 -2.21 20.30
C ARG A 30 0.86 -2.86 18.92
N CYS A 31 2.02 -2.82 18.25
CA CYS A 31 2.21 -3.47 16.95
C CYS A 31 2.16 -5.00 17.05
N VAL A 32 2.61 -5.58 18.16
CA VAL A 32 2.50 -7.02 18.44
C VAL A 32 1.03 -7.41 18.56
N ASN A 33 0.28 -6.69 19.41
CA ASN A 33 -1.14 -6.95 19.62
C ASN A 33 -1.95 -6.80 18.33
N VAL A 34 -1.82 -5.68 17.61
CA VAL A 34 -2.58 -5.47 16.36
C VAL A 34 -2.27 -6.53 15.32
N CYS A 35 -1.01 -6.95 15.19
CA CYS A 35 -0.61 -7.94 14.21
C CYS A 35 -1.07 -9.36 14.57
N ASN A 36 -0.96 -9.73 15.85
CA ASN A 36 -1.27 -11.09 16.33
C ASN A 36 -2.74 -11.29 16.64
N ASP A 37 -3.37 -10.31 17.34
CA ASP A 37 -4.69 -10.50 17.93
C ASP A 37 -5.81 -9.91 17.07
N VAL A 38 -5.53 -8.82 16.35
CA VAL A 38 -6.52 -8.16 15.49
C VAL A 38 -6.43 -8.68 14.07
N GLN A 39 -5.25 -8.57 13.45
CA GLN A 39 -5.03 -8.96 12.04
C GLN A 39 -4.79 -10.48 11.86
N LYS A 40 -4.45 -11.20 12.93
CA LYS A 40 -4.16 -12.64 12.91
C LYS A 40 -3.01 -13.06 11.97
N ILE A 41 -2.09 -12.14 11.65
CA ILE A 41 -0.93 -12.42 10.77
C ILE A 41 0.24 -12.97 11.58
N GLY A 42 0.48 -12.44 12.78
CA GLY A 42 1.42 -13.05 13.71
C GLY A 42 2.91 -12.82 13.42
N ILE A 43 3.29 -11.67 12.88
CA ILE A 43 4.69 -11.38 12.49
C ILE A 43 5.56 -11.00 13.67
N TYR A 44 5.02 -10.23 14.63
CA TYR A 44 5.80 -9.64 15.70
C TYR A 44 5.67 -10.39 17.02
N GLU A 45 6.73 -10.30 17.83
CA GLU A 45 6.72 -10.73 19.22
C GLU A 45 7.50 -9.77 20.11
N MET A 46 7.18 -9.82 21.42
CA MET A 46 7.97 -9.16 22.45
C MET A 46 9.14 -10.05 22.84
N LYS A 47 10.36 -9.54 22.69
CA LYS A 47 11.61 -10.20 23.10
C LYS A 47 12.24 -9.51 24.30
N TYR A 48 13.17 -10.21 24.91
CA TYR A 48 14.00 -9.69 26.00
C TYR A 48 15.46 -9.76 25.56
N ASP A 49 16.20 -8.69 25.80
CA ASP A 49 17.63 -8.65 25.61
C ASP A 49 18.28 -9.51 26.72
N PRO A 50 19.10 -10.52 26.37
CA PRO A 50 19.68 -11.42 27.36
C PRO A 50 20.74 -10.77 28.25
N VAL A 51 21.31 -9.64 27.84
CA VAL A 51 22.36 -8.93 28.58
C VAL A 51 21.76 -7.83 29.47
N THR A 52 20.85 -7.02 28.93
CA THR A 52 20.27 -5.88 29.66
C THR A 52 18.96 -6.21 30.34
N GLY A 53 18.28 -7.28 29.95
CA GLY A 53 16.92 -7.61 30.39
C GLY A 53 15.83 -6.72 29.80
N ASP A 54 16.20 -5.77 28.90
CA ASP A 54 15.26 -4.85 28.31
C ASP A 54 14.32 -5.54 27.33
N ARG A 55 13.05 -5.12 27.37
CA ARG A 55 12.06 -5.56 26.37
C ARG A 55 12.22 -4.82 25.05
N TYR A 56 12.00 -5.53 23.95
CA TYR A 56 11.93 -4.95 22.61
C TYR A 56 11.00 -5.76 21.71
N VAL A 57 10.54 -5.12 20.64
CA VAL A 57 9.73 -5.78 19.62
C VAL A 57 10.63 -6.21 18.46
N ASN A 58 10.44 -7.43 17.99
CA ASN A 58 11.07 -7.91 16.76
C ASN A 58 10.13 -8.83 16.00
N THR A 59 10.53 -9.23 14.79
CA THR A 59 9.87 -10.34 14.09
C THR A 59 10.12 -11.64 14.86
N LYS A 60 9.19 -12.57 14.83
CA LYS A 60 9.30 -13.86 15.56
C LYS A 60 10.59 -14.60 15.23
N LYS A 61 10.97 -14.60 13.95
CA LYS A 61 12.21 -15.24 13.48
C LYS A 61 13.46 -14.38 13.68
N GLY A 62 13.34 -13.10 14.08
CA GLY A 62 14.46 -12.17 14.19
C GLY A 62 15.04 -11.70 12.86
N VAL A 63 14.36 -11.96 11.76
CA VAL A 63 14.76 -11.65 10.37
C VAL A 63 14.14 -10.33 9.91
N LYS A 64 14.54 -9.86 8.73
CA LYS A 64 13.96 -8.69 8.08
C LYS A 64 12.49 -8.90 7.73
N LEU A 65 11.73 -7.81 7.59
CA LEU A 65 10.30 -7.88 7.36
C LEU A 65 9.94 -8.59 6.04
N THR A 66 10.74 -8.40 4.99
CA THR A 66 10.59 -9.10 3.70
C THR A 66 10.81 -10.61 3.75
N GLU A 67 11.48 -11.10 4.79
CA GLU A 67 11.75 -12.53 4.99
C GLU A 67 10.68 -13.20 5.85
N THR A 68 9.56 -12.50 6.09
CA THR A 68 8.41 -12.98 6.86
C THR A 68 7.17 -13.05 5.98
N ASP A 69 6.14 -13.71 6.46
CA ASP A 69 4.83 -13.80 5.81
C ASP A 69 4.00 -12.51 6.01
N CYS A 70 4.67 -11.35 6.06
CA CYS A 70 4.01 -10.05 6.23
C CYS A 70 3.22 -9.68 4.99
N ILE A 71 1.91 -9.38 5.20
CA ILE A 71 1.00 -8.98 4.12
C ILE A 71 1.04 -7.49 3.80
N ASN A 72 1.91 -6.72 4.45
CA ASN A 72 2.09 -5.27 4.27
C ASN A 72 0.81 -4.44 4.52
N CYS A 73 -0.05 -4.85 5.46
CA CYS A 73 -1.32 -4.17 5.75
C CYS A 73 -1.19 -2.80 6.45
N GLY A 74 0.00 -2.41 6.93
CA GLY A 74 0.26 -1.10 7.55
C GLY A 74 -0.28 -0.89 8.97
N GLN A 75 -1.07 -1.82 9.53
CA GLN A 75 -1.72 -1.62 10.82
C GLN A 75 -0.74 -1.42 11.98
N CYS A 76 0.45 -2.01 11.91
CA CYS A 76 1.50 -1.81 12.90
C CYS A 76 2.07 -0.38 12.88
N ALA A 77 2.16 0.26 11.72
CA ALA A 77 2.54 1.67 11.58
C ALA A 77 1.48 2.58 12.21
N LYS A 78 0.20 2.35 11.89
CA LYS A 78 -0.94 3.13 12.39
C LYS A 78 -1.01 3.20 13.93
N VAL A 79 -0.62 2.14 14.64
CA VAL A 79 -0.70 2.07 16.11
C VAL A 79 0.61 2.44 16.80
N CYS A 80 1.68 2.75 16.07
CA CYS A 80 2.97 3.08 16.66
C CYS A 80 3.02 4.52 17.18
N PRO A 81 3.09 4.74 18.52
CA PRO A 81 2.98 6.09 19.07
C PRO A 81 4.25 6.93 18.92
N VAL A 82 5.37 6.33 18.51
CA VAL A 82 6.68 6.96 18.41
C VAL A 82 7.27 6.89 17.00
N ALA A 83 6.47 6.54 16.01
CA ALA A 83 6.91 6.38 14.61
C ALA A 83 8.15 5.47 14.46
N ALA A 84 8.27 4.44 15.31
CA ALA A 84 9.29 3.39 15.13
C ALA A 84 8.94 2.47 13.94
N ILE A 85 7.68 2.42 13.56
CA ILE A 85 7.21 1.79 12.34
C ILE A 85 6.40 2.85 11.61
N THR A 86 6.75 3.11 10.35
CA THR A 86 6.11 4.11 9.49
C THR A 86 5.89 3.53 8.10
N GLU A 87 5.04 4.17 7.32
CA GLU A 87 4.94 3.93 5.90
C GLU A 87 6.25 4.31 5.20
N LYS A 88 6.56 3.61 4.11
CA LYS A 88 7.68 3.95 3.25
C LYS A 88 7.31 5.15 2.37
N GLY A 89 7.90 6.31 2.64
CA GLY A 89 7.58 7.55 1.94
C GLY A 89 8.18 7.60 0.54
N ASP A 90 7.33 7.83 -0.47
CA ASP A 90 7.74 8.03 -1.86
C ASP A 90 7.68 9.51 -2.29
N ILE A 91 7.37 10.43 -1.36
CA ILE A 91 7.22 11.87 -1.64
C ILE A 91 8.46 12.42 -2.36
N ARG A 92 9.67 12.04 -1.94
CA ARG A 92 10.90 12.51 -2.57
C ARG A 92 11.00 12.13 -4.04
N LYS A 93 10.66 10.89 -4.38
CA LYS A 93 10.64 10.41 -5.77
C LYS A 93 9.65 11.19 -6.64
N VAL A 94 8.50 11.55 -6.05
CA VAL A 94 7.48 12.35 -6.74
C VAL A 94 7.98 13.78 -6.98
N MET A 95 8.61 14.41 -5.97
CA MET A 95 9.20 15.74 -6.12
C MET A 95 10.30 15.75 -7.17
N ASP A 96 11.21 14.79 -7.13
CA ASP A 96 12.27 14.65 -8.12
C ASP A 96 11.70 14.46 -9.55
N ALA A 97 10.60 13.73 -9.70
CA ALA A 97 9.91 13.55 -10.97
C ALA A 97 9.20 14.83 -11.47
N LEU A 98 8.69 15.65 -10.56
CA LEU A 98 8.07 16.95 -10.90
C LEU A 98 9.12 17.99 -11.32
N ASP A 99 10.32 17.94 -10.73
CA ASP A 99 11.42 18.85 -11.01
C ASP A 99 12.17 18.48 -12.32
N ASP A 100 12.01 17.24 -12.82
CA ASP A 100 12.65 16.81 -14.08
C ASP A 100 11.80 17.22 -15.29
N PRO A 101 12.29 18.15 -16.14
CA PRO A 101 11.54 18.64 -17.32
C PRO A 101 11.30 17.57 -18.39
N LYS A 102 11.98 16.42 -18.33
CA LYS A 102 11.80 15.30 -19.25
C LYS A 102 10.73 14.32 -18.78
N THR A 103 10.31 14.43 -17.53
CA THR A 103 9.34 13.53 -16.89
C THR A 103 7.96 14.15 -16.93
N THR A 104 6.97 13.36 -17.36
CA THR A 104 5.55 13.72 -17.29
C THR A 104 4.91 12.96 -16.14
N VAL A 105 4.48 13.68 -15.13
CA VAL A 105 3.78 13.07 -13.98
C VAL A 105 2.31 12.84 -14.32
N VAL A 106 1.83 11.64 -14.04
CA VAL A 106 0.43 11.25 -14.19
C VAL A 106 -0.09 10.76 -12.85
N TRP A 107 -1.04 11.49 -12.30
CA TRP A 107 -1.66 11.23 -11.02
C TRP A 107 -2.92 10.39 -11.17
N GLN A 108 -3.09 9.41 -10.29
CA GLN A 108 -4.37 8.79 -10.03
C GLN A 108 -4.75 8.96 -8.56
N MET A 109 -6.02 9.20 -8.30
CA MET A 109 -6.55 9.29 -6.94
C MET A 109 -7.54 8.16 -6.67
N ALA A 110 -7.36 7.48 -5.54
CA ALA A 110 -8.27 6.43 -5.10
C ALA A 110 -9.62 7.01 -4.62
N PRO A 111 -10.74 6.27 -4.74
CA PRO A 111 -12.04 6.73 -4.27
C PRO A 111 -12.06 7.11 -2.79
N ALA A 112 -11.31 6.41 -1.95
CA ALA A 112 -11.27 6.69 -0.51
C ALA A 112 -10.83 8.13 -0.21
N ILE A 113 -9.73 8.61 -0.81
CA ILE A 113 -9.23 9.96 -0.54
C ILE A 113 -10.12 11.06 -1.09
N GLN A 114 -10.94 10.77 -2.08
CA GLN A 114 -11.90 11.74 -2.64
C GLN A 114 -12.90 12.22 -1.58
N ASN A 115 -13.19 11.38 -0.58
CA ASN A 115 -14.16 11.66 0.47
C ASN A 115 -13.54 11.80 1.87
N THR A 116 -12.25 11.53 2.05
CA THR A 116 -11.60 11.60 3.36
C THR A 116 -10.58 12.74 3.47
N LEU A 117 -9.89 13.09 2.39
CA LEU A 117 -8.83 14.10 2.43
C LEU A 117 -9.36 15.49 2.86
N GLY A 118 -10.63 15.77 2.62
CA GLY A 118 -11.26 17.03 3.04
C GLY A 118 -11.23 17.26 4.56
N GLU A 119 -11.26 16.19 5.35
CA GLU A 119 -11.24 16.25 6.81
C GLU A 119 -9.93 16.87 7.34
N GLU A 120 -8.80 16.56 6.70
CA GLU A 120 -7.49 17.14 7.04
C GLU A 120 -7.41 18.66 6.81
N PHE A 121 -8.34 19.20 6.01
CA PHE A 121 -8.48 20.63 5.72
C PHE A 121 -9.70 21.25 6.41
N GLY A 122 -10.26 20.59 7.43
CA GLY A 122 -11.35 21.10 8.25
C GLY A 122 -12.73 21.06 7.57
N LEU A 123 -12.88 20.28 6.51
CA LEU A 123 -14.19 20.05 5.90
C LEU A 123 -14.94 18.94 6.66
N GLY A 124 -16.28 18.92 6.51
CA GLY A 124 -17.09 17.87 7.14
C GLY A 124 -16.76 16.47 6.62
N THR A 125 -16.89 15.47 7.50
CA THR A 125 -16.68 14.05 7.17
C THR A 125 -17.45 13.63 5.92
N GLY A 126 -16.78 12.93 5.01
CA GLY A 126 -17.37 12.43 3.77
C GLY A 126 -17.59 13.49 2.67
N THR A 127 -17.08 14.72 2.87
CA THR A 127 -17.18 15.75 1.83
C THR A 127 -16.40 15.36 0.57
N ASP A 128 -17.07 15.31 -0.58
CA ASP A 128 -16.41 15.06 -1.86
C ASP A 128 -15.48 16.23 -2.24
N VAL A 129 -14.20 15.94 -2.32
CA VAL A 129 -13.14 16.89 -2.71
C VAL A 129 -12.43 16.51 -4.01
N THR A 130 -12.98 15.58 -4.79
CA THR A 130 -12.42 15.07 -6.06
C THR A 130 -11.90 16.18 -6.97
N LYS A 131 -12.75 17.20 -7.23
CA LYS A 131 -12.36 18.32 -8.11
C LYS A 131 -11.27 19.19 -7.51
N LYS A 132 -11.24 19.35 -6.18
CA LYS A 132 -10.19 20.11 -5.48
C LYS A 132 -8.87 19.37 -5.54
N ILE A 133 -8.86 18.06 -5.31
CA ILE A 133 -7.67 17.21 -5.43
C ILE A 133 -7.13 17.27 -6.86
N ALA A 134 -7.99 17.06 -7.87
CA ALA A 134 -7.59 17.12 -9.28
C ALA A 134 -6.98 18.48 -9.64
N ALA A 135 -7.56 19.57 -9.15
CA ALA A 135 -7.02 20.92 -9.36
C ALA A 135 -5.66 21.13 -8.67
N ALA A 136 -5.49 20.62 -7.45
CA ALA A 136 -4.24 20.69 -6.72
C ALA A 136 -3.12 19.91 -7.46
N MET A 137 -3.40 18.67 -7.89
CA MET A 137 -2.45 17.86 -8.64
C MET A 137 -2.02 18.53 -9.95
N LYS A 138 -2.99 19.09 -10.69
CA LYS A 138 -2.67 19.84 -11.93
C LYS A 138 -1.82 21.09 -11.67
N ARG A 139 -1.99 21.75 -10.53
CA ARG A 139 -1.16 22.90 -10.12
C ARG A 139 0.26 22.46 -9.73
N LEU A 140 0.42 21.28 -9.15
CA LEU A 140 1.75 20.71 -8.88
C LEU A 140 2.47 20.32 -10.17
N GLY A 141 1.72 19.95 -11.22
CA GLY A 141 2.23 19.58 -12.53
C GLY A 141 1.71 18.24 -13.00
N GLY A 142 1.54 18.09 -14.32
CA GLY A 142 1.14 16.84 -14.96
C GLY A 142 -0.37 16.67 -15.15
N TYR A 143 -0.78 15.43 -15.36
CA TYR A 143 -2.16 15.04 -15.62
C TYR A 143 -2.78 14.36 -14.41
N ALA A 144 -4.03 14.69 -14.09
CA ALA A 144 -4.74 14.15 -12.94
C ALA A 144 -6.02 13.42 -13.36
N TYR A 145 -6.16 12.18 -12.89
CA TYR A 145 -7.29 11.29 -13.17
C TYR A 145 -7.80 10.65 -11.87
N THR A 146 -9.02 10.14 -11.91
CA THR A 146 -9.58 9.28 -10.86
C THR A 146 -9.32 7.82 -11.20
N THR A 147 -9.18 6.97 -10.19
CA THR A 147 -9.07 5.51 -10.37
C THR A 147 -10.42 4.89 -10.78
N ASP A 148 -11.52 5.63 -10.63
CA ASP A 148 -12.90 5.16 -10.94
C ASP A 148 -13.02 4.68 -12.38
N PHE A 149 -12.45 5.40 -13.34
CA PHE A 149 -12.44 4.99 -14.76
C PHE A 149 -11.82 3.60 -14.96
N SER A 150 -10.74 3.30 -14.29
CA SER A 150 -10.09 1.98 -14.38
C SER A 150 -10.80 0.94 -13.53
N ALA A 151 -11.57 1.35 -12.52
CA ALA A 151 -12.47 0.47 -11.78
C ALA A 151 -13.60 -0.05 -12.68
N ASP A 152 -14.17 0.80 -13.53
CA ASP A 152 -15.17 0.39 -14.53
C ASP A 152 -14.60 -0.67 -15.48
N LEU A 153 -13.36 -0.50 -15.94
CA LEU A 153 -12.68 -1.51 -16.76
C LEU A 153 -12.47 -2.82 -15.99
N THR A 154 -12.07 -2.75 -14.72
CA THR A 154 -11.89 -3.94 -13.89
C THR A 154 -13.21 -4.69 -13.72
N ILE A 155 -14.33 -3.99 -13.48
CA ILE A 155 -15.67 -4.61 -13.37
C ILE A 155 -16.05 -5.32 -14.68
N MET A 156 -15.77 -4.72 -15.83
CA MET A 156 -16.06 -5.33 -17.12
C MET A 156 -15.26 -6.64 -17.33
N GLU A 157 -13.97 -6.61 -17.01
CA GLU A 157 -13.09 -7.78 -17.15
C GLU A 157 -13.44 -8.86 -16.12
N GLU A 158 -13.59 -8.52 -14.85
CA GLU A 158 -13.98 -9.48 -13.80
C GLU A 158 -15.38 -10.07 -14.05
N GLY A 159 -16.32 -9.25 -14.49
CA GLY A 159 -17.66 -9.71 -14.85
C GLY A 159 -17.62 -10.71 -16.02
N THR A 160 -16.80 -10.44 -17.02
CA THR A 160 -16.59 -11.35 -18.16
C THR A 160 -15.93 -12.66 -17.71
N GLU A 161 -14.90 -12.58 -16.85
CA GLU A 161 -14.27 -13.75 -16.25
C GLU A 161 -15.28 -14.58 -15.45
N PHE A 162 -16.09 -13.92 -14.60
CA PHE A 162 -17.10 -14.59 -13.78
C PHE A 162 -18.13 -15.32 -14.64
N ILE A 163 -18.67 -14.67 -15.67
CA ILE A 163 -19.61 -15.31 -16.61
C ILE A 163 -18.94 -16.50 -17.30
N GLY A 164 -17.69 -16.34 -17.74
CA GLY A 164 -16.91 -17.42 -18.33
C GLY A 164 -16.74 -18.62 -17.40
N ARG A 165 -16.44 -18.38 -16.10
CA ARG A 165 -16.33 -19.44 -15.08
C ARG A 165 -17.67 -20.16 -14.86
N VAL A 166 -18.77 -19.43 -14.79
CA VAL A 166 -20.12 -20.01 -14.61
C VAL A 166 -20.54 -20.86 -15.81
N THR A 167 -20.29 -20.37 -17.03
CA THR A 167 -20.75 -21.03 -18.25
C THR A 167 -19.88 -22.22 -18.69
N ASN A 168 -18.59 -22.18 -18.38
CA ASN A 168 -17.61 -23.18 -18.82
C ASN A 168 -17.14 -24.12 -17.72
N GLY A 169 -17.76 -24.09 -16.52
CA GLY A 169 -17.41 -24.99 -15.42
C GLY A 169 -16.09 -24.60 -14.71
N GLY A 170 -15.76 -23.31 -14.63
CA GLY A 170 -14.57 -22.82 -13.91
C GLY A 170 -14.74 -22.87 -12.39
N VAL A 171 -13.65 -22.53 -11.66
CA VAL A 171 -13.61 -22.59 -10.20
C VAL A 171 -14.49 -21.48 -9.59
N LEU A 172 -15.40 -21.89 -8.70
CA LEU A 172 -16.32 -21.01 -7.96
C LEU A 172 -16.29 -21.36 -6.45
N PRO A 173 -16.56 -20.41 -5.54
CA PRO A 173 -16.82 -18.99 -5.81
C PRO A 173 -15.60 -18.26 -6.38
N MET A 174 -15.81 -17.28 -7.25
CA MET A 174 -14.74 -16.38 -7.67
C MET A 174 -14.58 -15.26 -6.65
N MET A 175 -13.35 -14.99 -6.24
CA MET A 175 -13.01 -13.92 -5.30
C MET A 175 -12.21 -12.83 -6.03
N THR A 176 -12.50 -11.56 -5.72
CA THR A 176 -11.77 -10.44 -6.33
C THR A 176 -10.32 -10.37 -5.83
N SER A 177 -9.42 -9.82 -6.63
CA SER A 177 -7.98 -9.83 -6.40
C SER A 177 -7.34 -8.43 -6.32
N CYS A 178 -8.14 -7.38 -6.09
CA CYS A 178 -7.65 -6.00 -6.12
C CYS A 178 -6.79 -5.60 -4.91
N CYS A 179 -6.94 -6.26 -3.75
CA CYS A 179 -6.20 -5.92 -2.53
C CYS A 179 -4.91 -6.75 -2.41
N PRO A 180 -3.70 -6.13 -2.46
CA PRO A 180 -2.44 -6.86 -2.37
C PRO A 180 -2.23 -7.55 -1.02
N GLY A 181 -2.77 -6.98 0.06
CA GLY A 181 -2.75 -7.62 1.38
C GLY A 181 -3.58 -8.90 1.42
N TRP A 182 -4.76 -8.90 0.78
CA TRP A 182 -5.61 -10.06 0.62
C TRP A 182 -4.91 -11.16 -0.20
N ILE A 183 -4.32 -10.81 -1.34
CA ILE A 183 -3.59 -11.76 -2.18
C ILE A 183 -2.46 -12.42 -1.39
N LYS A 184 -1.61 -11.62 -0.70
CA LYS A 184 -0.53 -12.16 0.13
C LYS A 184 -1.06 -13.05 1.27
N TYR A 185 -2.19 -12.69 1.86
CA TYR A 185 -2.82 -13.52 2.88
C TYR A 185 -3.22 -14.88 2.32
N MET A 186 -3.81 -14.91 1.13
CA MET A 186 -4.16 -16.16 0.43
C MET A 186 -2.91 -16.98 0.06
N GLU A 187 -1.89 -16.32 -0.52
CA GLU A 187 -0.63 -16.99 -0.89
C GLU A 187 0.06 -17.68 0.29
N TYR A 188 0.04 -17.06 1.48
CA TYR A 188 0.73 -17.61 2.65
C TYR A 188 -0.11 -18.62 3.43
N ASN A 189 -1.42 -18.44 3.50
CA ASN A 189 -2.26 -19.25 4.39
C ASN A 189 -3.16 -20.25 3.66
N TYR A 190 -3.48 -20.00 2.39
CA TYR A 190 -4.41 -20.81 1.59
C TYR A 190 -3.93 -21.00 0.14
N PRO A 191 -2.69 -21.48 -0.09
CA PRO A 191 -2.13 -21.59 -1.43
C PRO A 191 -2.92 -22.54 -2.36
N ASP A 192 -3.62 -23.49 -1.79
CA ASP A 192 -4.51 -24.42 -2.50
C ASP A 192 -5.84 -23.79 -2.97
N GLN A 193 -6.14 -22.56 -2.53
CA GLN A 193 -7.35 -21.82 -2.87
C GLN A 193 -7.10 -20.68 -3.88
N LEU A 194 -5.89 -20.55 -4.41
CA LEU A 194 -5.54 -19.44 -5.31
C LEU A 194 -6.34 -19.44 -6.62
N ASP A 195 -6.80 -20.60 -7.08
CA ASP A 195 -7.63 -20.71 -8.28
C ASP A 195 -9.00 -20.02 -8.15
N HIS A 196 -9.44 -19.76 -6.92
CA HIS A 196 -10.63 -18.97 -6.64
C HIS A 196 -10.44 -17.47 -6.89
N LEU A 197 -9.20 -16.98 -6.92
CA LEU A 197 -8.94 -15.55 -7.14
C LEU A 197 -9.18 -15.18 -8.61
N SER A 198 -9.72 -13.98 -8.83
CA SER A 198 -9.81 -13.40 -10.16
C SER A 198 -8.41 -13.17 -10.74
N SER A 199 -8.24 -13.42 -12.03
CA SER A 199 -7.02 -13.12 -12.77
C SER A 199 -6.88 -11.65 -13.15
N CYS A 200 -7.90 -10.83 -12.90
CA CYS A 200 -7.92 -9.42 -13.27
C CYS A 200 -6.95 -8.58 -12.43
N LYS A 201 -6.33 -7.61 -13.08
CA LYS A 201 -5.58 -6.56 -12.41
C LYS A 201 -6.50 -5.70 -11.54
N SER A 202 -5.97 -5.20 -10.42
CA SER A 202 -6.69 -4.18 -9.64
C SER A 202 -6.98 -2.92 -10.47
N PRO A 203 -7.98 -2.09 -10.10
CA PRO A 203 -8.21 -0.79 -10.73
C PRO A 203 -6.95 0.08 -10.84
N GLN A 204 -6.12 0.08 -9.80
CA GLN A 204 -4.84 0.79 -9.82
C GLN A 204 -3.88 0.23 -10.88
N GLN A 205 -3.76 -1.08 -10.99
CA GLN A 205 -2.90 -1.73 -11.99
C GLN A 205 -3.45 -1.58 -13.41
N MET A 206 -4.78 -1.62 -13.59
CA MET A 206 -5.44 -1.31 -14.86
C MET A 206 -5.10 0.12 -15.30
N PHE A 207 -5.21 1.09 -14.38
CA PHE A 207 -4.83 2.46 -14.66
C PHE A 207 -3.35 2.57 -15.05
N GLY A 208 -2.45 1.93 -14.32
CA GLY A 208 -1.02 1.89 -14.63
C GLY A 208 -0.74 1.34 -16.03
N ALA A 209 -1.45 0.29 -16.43
CA ALA A 209 -1.35 -0.29 -17.77
C ALA A 209 -1.82 0.71 -18.85
N LEU A 210 -2.93 1.40 -18.65
CA LEU A 210 -3.45 2.43 -19.55
C LEU A 210 -2.48 3.61 -19.67
N VAL A 211 -1.93 4.06 -18.55
CA VAL A 211 -0.96 5.17 -18.49
C VAL A 211 0.32 4.85 -19.27
N LYS A 212 0.73 3.59 -19.32
CA LYS A 212 1.95 3.19 -20.01
C LYS A 212 1.74 2.76 -21.48
N ASN A 213 0.54 2.27 -21.83
CA ASN A 213 0.31 1.71 -23.16
C ASN A 213 -0.63 2.57 -24.03
N TYR A 214 -1.59 3.26 -23.43
CA TYR A 214 -2.60 4.01 -24.18
C TYR A 214 -2.37 5.53 -24.14
N LEU A 215 -2.11 6.07 -22.95
CA LEU A 215 -1.97 7.52 -22.75
C LEU A 215 -0.82 8.16 -23.55
N PRO A 216 0.36 7.50 -23.72
CA PRO A 216 1.46 8.07 -24.47
C PRO A 216 1.07 8.55 -25.87
N GLY A 217 0.32 7.73 -26.61
CA GLY A 217 -0.19 8.07 -27.94
C GLY A 217 -1.21 9.20 -27.94
N LYS A 218 -1.88 9.46 -26.83
CA LYS A 218 -2.89 10.54 -26.70
C LYS A 218 -2.28 11.90 -26.36
N ILE A 219 -1.22 11.90 -25.57
CA ILE A 219 -0.57 13.15 -25.10
C ILE A 219 0.77 13.44 -25.80
N GLY A 220 1.21 12.58 -26.72
CA GLY A 220 2.44 12.77 -27.49
C GLY A 220 3.72 12.64 -26.66
N VAL A 221 3.72 11.82 -25.61
CA VAL A 221 4.84 11.60 -24.69
C VAL A 221 5.28 10.14 -24.76
N ASP A 222 6.60 9.88 -24.71
CA ASP A 222 7.11 8.51 -24.63
C ASP A 222 6.77 7.87 -23.27
N ALA A 223 6.31 6.62 -23.28
CA ALA A 223 5.92 5.87 -22.08
C ALA A 223 7.01 5.81 -20.99
N LYS A 224 8.30 5.80 -21.41
CA LYS A 224 9.44 5.80 -20.47
C LYS A 224 9.57 7.10 -19.68
N ASN A 225 9.06 8.21 -20.24
CA ASN A 225 9.11 9.54 -19.63
C ASN A 225 7.87 9.80 -18.75
N ILE A 226 6.95 8.86 -18.63
CA ILE A 226 5.79 8.99 -17.74
C ILE A 226 6.11 8.42 -16.36
N PHE A 227 5.92 9.22 -15.32
CA PHE A 227 5.97 8.81 -13.91
C PHE A 227 4.54 8.74 -13.36
N SER A 228 4.09 7.54 -13.05
CA SER A 228 2.73 7.32 -12.52
C SER A 228 2.73 7.39 -10.99
N VAL A 229 1.87 8.22 -10.44
CA VAL A 229 1.71 8.44 -9.00
C VAL A 229 0.30 8.04 -8.58
N SER A 230 0.21 7.18 -7.56
CA SER A 230 -1.06 6.83 -6.93
C SER A 230 -1.19 7.52 -5.58
N ILE A 231 -2.30 8.18 -5.35
CA ILE A 231 -2.67 8.76 -4.05
C ILE A 231 -3.80 7.92 -3.47
N MET A 232 -3.52 7.30 -2.31
CA MET A 232 -4.40 6.32 -1.67
C MET A 232 -4.59 6.64 -0.20
#